data_5bfe759222c5be2060d173817cb0d9c6
#
_entry.id   5bfe759222c5be2060d173817cb0d9c6
#
_cell.length_a   1.000
_cell.length_b   1.000
_cell.length_c   1.000
_cell.angle_alpha   90.00
_cell.angle_beta   90.00
_cell.angle_gamma   90.00
#
_symmetry.space_group_name_H-M   'P 1'
#
loop_
_entity.id
_entity.type
_entity.pdbx_description
1 polymer ?
#
loop_
_entity_poly.entity_id
_entity_poly.type
_entity_poly.pdbx_seq_one_letter_code
_entity_poly.pdbx_strand_id
1 'polypeptide(L)'
;MGAAIYTGEYDISVIMVKAGLGVAGLLIVVFSTVTTTFLDAYSAGISSESLSKNINGKWIAIAATVIGMIGAIVYPMDDITDFLYLIGSVFAPMIAVQIADFFILHQDFSRKSVCIQNMLVWVVGFIAYRWLMGVDTILGNTLPDMVITIILSAVSYTHLTLPTNS
;
A
#
# COMPACT_ATOMS: atom_id res chain seq x y z
N MET A 1 -8.98 7.19 -18.06
CA MET A 1 -8.14 7.21 -19.27
C MET A 1 -8.85 7.81 -20.50
N GLY A 2 -10.04 7.38 -20.90
CA GLY A 2 -10.71 7.94 -22.10
C GLY A 2 -10.92 9.45 -22.06
N ALA A 3 -11.33 10.02 -20.92
CA ALA A 3 -11.52 11.46 -20.78
C ALA A 3 -10.19 12.24 -20.87
N ALA A 4 -9.11 11.73 -20.29
CA ALA A 4 -7.79 12.35 -20.35
C ALA A 4 -7.24 12.36 -21.80
N ILE A 5 -7.47 11.29 -22.56
CA ILE A 5 -7.09 11.23 -23.98
C ILE A 5 -7.88 12.26 -24.80
N TYR A 6 -9.16 12.42 -24.50
CA TYR A 6 -10.03 13.36 -25.23
C TYR A 6 -9.72 14.83 -24.91
N THR A 7 -9.40 15.15 -23.66
CA THR A 7 -9.16 16.53 -23.22
C THR A 7 -7.69 16.94 -23.27
N GLY A 8 -6.76 15.97 -23.35
CA GLY A 8 -5.31 16.20 -23.26
C GLY A 8 -4.84 16.64 -21.87
N GLU A 9 -5.67 16.44 -20.85
CA GLU A 9 -5.41 16.86 -19.47
C GLU A 9 -5.43 15.67 -18.52
N TYR A 10 -4.64 15.74 -17.44
CA TYR A 10 -4.58 14.72 -16.39
C TYR A 10 -5.27 15.16 -15.11
N ASP A 11 -5.51 16.46 -14.94
CA ASP A 11 -6.22 17.00 -13.79
C ASP A 11 -7.73 16.77 -13.94
N ILE A 12 -8.30 16.03 -12.99
CA ILE A 12 -9.73 15.67 -12.98
C ILE A 12 -10.62 16.91 -12.93
N SER A 13 -10.23 17.92 -12.18
CA SER A 13 -10.99 19.18 -12.07
C SER A 13 -11.06 19.91 -13.41
N VAL A 14 -9.96 19.98 -14.14
CA VAL A 14 -9.90 20.59 -15.47
C VAL A 14 -10.70 19.78 -16.49
N ILE A 15 -10.61 18.45 -16.43
CA ILE A 15 -11.39 17.54 -17.29
C ILE A 15 -12.89 17.76 -17.07
N MET A 16 -13.34 17.87 -15.82
CA MET A 16 -14.75 18.08 -15.47
C MET A 16 -15.27 19.42 -15.99
N VAL A 17 -14.48 20.48 -15.89
CA VAL A 17 -14.84 21.80 -16.41
C VAL A 17 -14.92 21.76 -17.95
N LYS A 18 -13.95 21.18 -18.63
CA LYS A 18 -13.94 21.02 -20.09
C LYS A 18 -15.08 20.14 -20.60
N ALA A 19 -15.52 19.16 -19.80
CA ALA A 19 -16.68 18.32 -20.12
C ALA A 19 -18.04 19.05 -19.95
N GLY A 20 -18.04 20.32 -19.57
CA GLY A 20 -19.27 21.13 -19.42
C GLY A 20 -20.00 20.94 -18.08
N LEU A 21 -19.42 20.18 -17.14
CA LEU A 21 -20.01 19.97 -15.81
C LEU A 21 -19.81 21.18 -14.88
N GLY A 22 -18.88 22.08 -15.20
CA GLY A 22 -18.66 23.34 -14.51
C GLY A 22 -18.51 23.21 -13.00
N VAL A 23 -19.15 24.12 -12.26
CA VAL A 23 -19.09 24.15 -10.78
C VAL A 23 -19.70 22.90 -10.14
N ALA A 24 -20.74 22.31 -10.73
CA ALA A 24 -21.35 21.09 -10.21
C ALA A 24 -20.38 19.91 -10.21
N GLY A 25 -19.61 19.75 -11.28
CA GLY A 25 -18.56 18.73 -11.36
C GLY A 25 -17.47 18.92 -10.30
N LEU A 26 -17.02 20.16 -10.08
CA LEU A 26 -16.05 20.48 -9.05
C LEU A 26 -16.57 20.15 -7.64
N LEU A 27 -17.83 20.48 -7.34
CA LEU A 27 -18.44 20.14 -6.06
C LEU A 27 -18.50 18.62 -5.84
N ILE A 28 -18.87 17.85 -6.86
CA ILE A 28 -18.87 16.38 -6.78
C ILE A 28 -17.47 15.85 -6.46
N VAL A 29 -16.43 16.35 -7.14
CA VAL A 29 -15.04 15.94 -6.87
C VAL A 29 -14.64 16.27 -5.44
N VAL A 30 -14.92 17.49 -4.97
CA VAL A 30 -14.57 17.92 -3.60
C VAL A 30 -15.28 17.04 -2.56
N PHE A 31 -16.59 16.83 -2.67
CA PHE A 31 -17.33 15.99 -1.72
C PHE A 31 -16.86 14.54 -1.75
N SER A 32 -16.59 13.99 -2.93
CA SER A 32 -16.03 12.64 -3.08
C SER A 32 -14.68 12.51 -2.38
N THR A 33 -13.78 13.46 -2.61
CA THR A 33 -12.44 13.46 -2.00
C THR A 33 -12.52 13.59 -0.48
N VAL A 34 -13.35 14.51 0.03
CA VAL A 34 -13.52 14.68 1.49
C VAL A 34 -14.06 13.41 2.12
N THR A 35 -15.05 12.76 1.51
CA THR A 35 -15.63 11.52 2.04
C THR A 35 -14.60 10.39 2.06
N THR A 36 -13.82 10.22 1.00
CA THR A 36 -12.80 9.19 0.91
C THR A 36 -11.70 9.42 1.95
N THR A 37 -11.19 10.63 2.05
CA THR A 37 -10.16 11.00 3.02
C THR A 37 -10.64 10.80 4.47
N PHE A 38 -11.92 11.11 4.74
CA PHE A 38 -12.50 10.83 6.05
C PHE A 38 -12.53 9.34 6.36
N LEU A 39 -12.94 8.50 5.40
CA LEU A 39 -12.96 7.04 5.57
C LEU A 39 -11.55 6.48 5.80
N ASP A 40 -10.55 6.98 5.09
CA ASP A 40 -9.16 6.57 5.25
C ASP A 40 -8.62 6.92 6.65
N ALA A 41 -8.85 8.16 7.11
CA ALA A 41 -8.47 8.60 8.44
C ALA A 41 -9.19 7.80 9.54
N TYR A 42 -10.48 7.53 9.36
CA TYR A 42 -11.27 6.72 10.27
C TYR A 42 -10.78 5.27 10.35
N SER A 43 -10.49 4.67 9.19
CA SER A 43 -9.92 3.31 9.10
C SER A 43 -8.56 3.21 9.76
N ALA A 44 -7.69 4.22 9.59
CA ALA A 44 -6.40 4.30 10.26
C ALA A 44 -6.58 4.35 11.79
N GLY A 45 -7.56 5.11 12.28
CA GLY A 45 -7.91 5.17 13.70
C GLY A 45 -8.33 3.82 14.27
N ILE A 46 -9.31 3.16 13.64
CA ILE A 46 -9.81 1.85 14.10
C ILE A 46 -8.71 0.78 14.01
N SER A 47 -7.94 0.75 12.92
CA SER A 47 -6.85 -0.21 12.76
C SER A 47 -5.79 -0.06 13.85
N SER A 48 -5.53 1.17 14.30
CA SER A 48 -4.57 1.42 15.37
C SER A 48 -5.05 0.94 16.74
N GLU A 49 -6.36 1.00 17.02
CA GLU A 49 -6.96 0.47 18.26
C GLU A 49 -6.83 -1.05 18.36
N SER A 50 -6.85 -1.75 17.21
CA SER A 50 -6.64 -3.21 17.20
C SER A 50 -5.20 -3.60 17.56
N LEU A 51 -4.24 -2.69 17.36
CA LEU A 51 -2.83 -2.92 17.65
C LEU A 51 -2.51 -2.82 19.15
N SER A 52 -3.18 -1.91 19.87
CA SER A 52 -3.01 -1.76 21.32
C SER A 52 -4.23 -1.11 21.97
N LYS A 53 -4.71 -1.72 23.05
CA LYS A 53 -5.87 -1.23 23.83
C LYS A 53 -5.66 0.14 24.49
N ASN A 54 -4.42 0.61 24.59
CA ASN A 54 -4.08 1.90 25.18
C ASN A 54 -4.03 3.04 24.18
N ILE A 55 -4.20 2.74 22.88
CA ILE A 55 -4.18 3.73 21.81
C ILE A 55 -5.60 4.24 21.58
N ASN A 56 -5.76 5.56 21.62
CA ASN A 56 -7.01 6.20 21.28
C ASN A 56 -7.02 6.49 19.78
N GLY A 57 -7.81 5.73 19.01
CA GLY A 57 -7.89 5.81 17.55
C GLY A 57 -8.25 7.19 17.03
N LYS A 58 -9.01 7.98 17.80
CA LYS A 58 -9.34 9.37 17.43
C LYS A 58 -8.08 10.24 17.28
N TRP A 59 -7.13 10.13 18.20
CA TRP A 59 -5.88 10.91 18.14
C TRP A 59 -4.98 10.44 16.99
N ILE A 60 -4.96 9.14 16.73
CA ILE A 60 -4.22 8.59 15.60
C ILE A 60 -4.83 9.05 14.26
N ALA A 61 -6.15 9.04 14.13
CA ALA A 61 -6.83 9.55 12.94
C ALA A 61 -6.50 11.03 12.68
N ILE A 62 -6.52 11.87 13.73
CA ILE A 62 -6.15 13.28 13.64
C ILE A 62 -4.67 13.43 13.25
N ALA A 63 -3.78 12.69 13.90
CA ALA A 63 -2.35 12.74 13.59
C ALA A 63 -2.06 12.30 12.15
N ALA A 64 -2.67 11.21 11.68
CA ALA A 64 -2.53 10.74 10.31
C ALA A 64 -3.01 11.79 9.30
N THR A 65 -4.15 12.44 9.57
CA THR A 65 -4.69 13.50 8.72
C THR A 65 -3.75 14.71 8.67
N VAL A 66 -3.21 15.14 9.82
CA VAL A 66 -2.28 16.28 9.88
C VAL A 66 -0.98 15.96 9.15
N ILE A 67 -0.42 14.77 9.36
CA ILE A 67 0.80 14.32 8.67
C ILE A 67 0.56 14.23 7.16
N GLY A 68 -0.58 13.67 6.74
CA GLY A 68 -0.98 13.60 5.33
C GLY A 68 -1.12 14.99 4.69
N MET A 69 -1.73 15.93 5.41
CA MET A 69 -1.88 17.31 4.94
C MET A 69 -0.51 18.01 4.77
N ILE A 70 0.38 17.85 5.76
CA ILE A 70 1.74 18.41 5.67
C ILE A 70 2.50 17.75 4.51
N GLY A 71 2.40 16.43 4.36
CA GLY A 71 3.01 15.70 3.25
C GLY A 71 2.53 16.18 1.89
N ALA A 72 1.23 16.42 1.73
CA ALA A 72 0.64 16.93 0.49
C ALA A 72 1.09 18.36 0.13
N ILE A 73 1.41 19.18 1.14
CA ILE A 73 1.92 20.55 0.92
C ILE A 73 3.41 20.55 0.58
N VAL A 74 4.18 19.70 1.25
CA VAL A 74 5.65 19.66 1.13
C VAL A 74 6.09 18.88 -0.11
N TYR A 75 5.35 17.84 -0.48
CA TYR A 75 5.69 16.98 -1.61
C TYR A 75 4.78 17.32 -2.80
N PRO A 76 5.31 17.89 -3.89
CA PRO A 76 4.51 18.12 -5.09
C PRO A 76 4.07 16.77 -5.66
N MET A 77 2.74 16.55 -5.70
CA MET A 77 2.12 15.32 -6.20
C MET A 77 2.04 15.29 -7.75
N ASP A 78 2.93 15.99 -8.44
CA ASP A 78 2.97 16.01 -9.90
C ASP A 78 3.35 14.64 -10.48
N ASP A 79 4.03 13.81 -9.69
CA ASP A 79 4.41 12.45 -10.07
C ASP A 79 3.72 11.40 -9.16
N ILE A 80 2.41 11.25 -9.37
CA ILE A 80 1.60 10.24 -8.67
C ILE A 80 2.11 8.81 -8.91
N THR A 81 2.82 8.58 -10.00
CA THR A 81 3.34 7.28 -10.39
C THR A 81 4.40 6.79 -9.40
N ASP A 82 5.33 7.66 -9.02
CA ASP A 82 6.37 7.31 -8.04
C ASP A 82 5.78 7.03 -6.66
N PHE A 83 4.73 7.76 -6.27
CA PHE A 83 4.00 7.49 -5.04
C PHE A 83 3.27 6.13 -5.08
N LEU A 84 2.64 5.78 -6.20
CA LEU A 84 2.04 4.45 -6.37
C LEU A 84 3.07 3.33 -6.30
N TYR A 85 4.23 3.51 -6.89
CA TYR A 85 5.32 2.54 -6.79
C TYR A 85 5.86 2.41 -5.37
N LEU A 86 5.93 3.51 -4.62
CA LEU A 86 6.29 3.46 -3.20
C LEU A 86 5.30 2.61 -2.40
N ILE A 87 3.99 2.86 -2.56
CA ILE A 87 2.93 2.06 -1.93
C ILE A 87 3.05 0.59 -2.36
N GLY A 88 3.19 0.33 -3.65
CA GLY A 88 3.35 -1.01 -4.20
C GLY A 88 4.54 -1.75 -3.57
N SER A 89 5.68 -1.08 -3.42
CA SER A 89 6.89 -1.67 -2.83
C SER A 89 6.72 -2.10 -1.37
N VAL A 90 5.85 -1.44 -0.62
CA VAL A 90 5.56 -1.78 0.79
C VAL A 90 4.51 -2.91 0.88
N PHE A 91 3.41 -2.76 0.13
CA PHE A 91 2.25 -3.65 0.29
C PHE A 91 2.37 -4.95 -0.50
N ALA A 92 2.99 -4.96 -1.67
CA ALA A 92 3.11 -6.17 -2.48
C ALA A 92 3.86 -7.30 -1.74
N PRO A 93 5.06 -7.09 -1.19
CA PRO A 93 5.74 -8.13 -0.44
C PRO A 93 5.01 -8.47 0.87
N MET A 94 4.31 -7.53 1.51
CA MET A 94 3.53 -7.82 2.71
C MET A 94 2.38 -8.79 2.42
N ILE A 95 1.62 -8.56 1.36
CA ILE A 95 0.54 -9.44 0.93
C ILE A 95 1.10 -10.78 0.47
N ALA A 96 2.24 -10.80 -0.23
CA ALA A 96 2.90 -12.01 -0.67
C ALA A 96 3.29 -12.93 0.50
N VAL A 97 3.84 -12.37 1.58
CA VAL A 97 4.15 -13.13 2.82
C VAL A 97 2.87 -13.70 3.44
N GLN A 98 1.78 -12.91 3.52
CA GLN A 98 0.50 -13.39 4.06
C GLN A 98 -0.10 -14.52 3.22
N ILE A 99 -0.01 -14.43 1.90
CA ILE A 99 -0.45 -15.50 0.99
C ILE A 99 0.38 -16.76 1.20
N ALA A 100 1.70 -16.62 1.33
CA ALA A 100 2.59 -17.75 1.57
C ALA A 100 2.27 -18.44 2.90
N ASP A 101 2.11 -17.67 3.98
CA ASP A 101 1.80 -18.21 5.30
C ASP A 101 0.47 -18.96 5.33
N PHE A 102 -0.58 -18.37 4.73
CA PHE A 102 -1.92 -18.94 4.79
C PHE A 102 -2.12 -20.10 3.84
N PHE A 103 -1.74 -19.95 2.55
CA PHE A 103 -2.04 -20.95 1.52
C PHE A 103 -0.98 -22.02 1.34
N ILE A 104 0.30 -21.68 1.57
CA ILE A 104 1.41 -22.60 1.29
C ILE A 104 1.90 -23.26 2.58
N LEU A 105 2.14 -22.47 3.63
CA LEU A 105 2.71 -22.94 4.87
C LEU A 105 1.65 -23.41 5.87
N HIS A 106 0.39 -23.04 5.67
CA HIS A 106 -0.75 -23.36 6.56
C HIS A 106 -0.46 -23.03 8.02
N GLN A 107 0.29 -21.94 8.26
CA GLN A 107 0.70 -21.51 9.58
C GLN A 107 -0.25 -20.45 10.13
N ASP A 108 -0.63 -20.63 11.38
CA ASP A 108 -1.42 -19.65 12.13
C ASP A 108 -0.53 -18.90 13.13
N PHE A 109 -0.09 -17.72 12.75
CA PHE A 109 0.71 -16.82 13.60
C PHE A 109 -0.15 -15.86 14.44
N SER A 110 -1.47 -16.05 14.51
CA SER A 110 -2.39 -15.15 15.24
C SER A 110 -2.05 -15.01 16.73
N ARG A 111 -1.30 -15.95 17.31
CA ARG A 111 -0.86 -15.91 18.71
C ARG A 111 0.47 -15.18 18.94
N LYS A 112 1.20 -14.83 17.88
CA LYS A 112 2.49 -14.13 17.98
C LYS A 112 2.28 -12.69 17.55
N SER A 113 2.59 -11.74 18.41
CA SER A 113 2.48 -10.31 18.09
C SER A 113 3.40 -9.87 16.94
N VAL A 114 4.56 -10.49 16.80
CA VAL A 114 5.53 -10.21 15.72
C VAL A 114 6.26 -11.51 15.35
N CYS A 115 6.30 -11.83 14.07
CA CYS A 115 7.14 -12.89 13.53
C CYS A 115 8.35 -12.25 12.84
N ILE A 116 9.53 -12.34 13.48
CA ILE A 116 10.78 -11.73 12.97
C ILE A 116 11.14 -12.30 11.59
N GLN A 117 10.88 -13.60 11.36
CA GLN A 117 11.14 -14.26 10.10
C GLN A 117 10.34 -13.61 8.95
N ASN A 118 9.03 -13.42 9.13
CA ASN A 118 8.17 -12.79 8.14
C ASN A 118 8.58 -11.32 7.89
N MET A 119 9.04 -10.65 8.94
CA MET A 119 9.53 -9.28 8.83
C MET A 119 10.82 -9.20 8.01
N LEU A 120 11.73 -10.15 8.16
CA LEU A 120 12.95 -10.25 7.34
C LEU A 120 12.62 -10.54 5.88
N VAL A 121 11.72 -11.49 5.62
CA VAL A 121 11.27 -11.82 4.25
C VAL A 121 10.60 -10.61 3.61
N TRP A 122 9.78 -9.88 4.35
CA TRP A 122 9.15 -8.64 3.88
C TRP A 122 10.19 -7.56 3.51
N VAL A 123 11.21 -7.35 4.35
CA VAL A 123 12.29 -6.38 4.04
C VAL A 123 13.05 -6.79 2.78
N VAL A 124 13.36 -8.07 2.62
CA VAL A 124 14.04 -8.57 1.41
C VAL A 124 13.14 -8.38 0.18
N GLY A 125 11.83 -8.66 0.29
CA GLY A 125 10.85 -8.41 -0.75
C GLY A 125 10.78 -6.91 -1.12
N PHE A 126 10.74 -6.02 -0.14
CA PHE A 126 10.78 -4.57 -0.38
C PHE A 126 12.04 -4.16 -1.18
N ILE A 127 13.21 -4.69 -0.81
CA ILE A 127 14.45 -4.40 -1.54
C ILE A 127 14.38 -4.97 -2.96
N ALA A 128 13.87 -6.19 -3.14
CA ALA A 128 13.69 -6.81 -4.44
C ALA A 128 12.75 -6.00 -5.33
N TYR A 129 11.63 -5.50 -4.79
CA TYR A 129 10.73 -4.63 -5.53
C TYR A 129 11.42 -3.36 -6.03
N ARG A 130 12.18 -2.71 -5.14
CA ARG A 130 12.93 -1.49 -5.49
C ARG A 130 14.00 -1.76 -6.55
N TRP A 131 14.61 -2.94 -6.53
CA TRP A 131 15.55 -3.35 -7.57
C TRP A 131 14.86 -3.64 -8.90
N LEU A 132 13.72 -4.33 -8.87
CA LEU A 132 12.89 -4.61 -10.05
C LEU A 132 12.36 -3.35 -10.74
N MET A 133 12.21 -2.24 -10.01
CA MET A 133 11.83 -0.96 -10.63
C MET A 133 12.85 -0.44 -11.65
N GLY A 134 14.11 -0.87 -11.55
CA GLY A 134 15.14 -0.59 -12.55
C GLY A 134 15.09 -1.48 -13.79
N VAL A 135 14.18 -2.46 -13.81
CA VAL A 135 14.04 -3.43 -14.91
C VAL A 135 12.62 -3.33 -15.47
N ASP A 136 12.50 -2.86 -16.70
CA ASP A 136 11.21 -2.79 -17.40
C ASP A 136 10.69 -4.20 -17.68
N THR A 137 9.73 -4.66 -16.89
CA THR A 137 9.08 -5.95 -17.09
C THR A 137 7.70 -5.78 -17.74
N ILE A 138 7.38 -6.65 -18.68
CA ILE A 138 6.09 -6.64 -19.42
C ILE A 138 4.89 -6.81 -18.46
N LEU A 139 5.08 -7.49 -17.33
CA LEU A 139 4.05 -7.78 -16.32
C LEU A 139 4.00 -6.73 -15.20
N GLY A 140 4.77 -5.65 -15.31
CA GLY A 140 4.98 -4.69 -14.21
C GLY A 140 5.84 -5.28 -13.08
N ASN A 141 6.07 -4.51 -12.03
CA ASN A 141 7.01 -4.90 -10.96
C ASN A 141 6.33 -5.71 -9.84
N THR A 142 5.03 -5.52 -9.66
CA THR A 142 4.27 -6.09 -8.53
C THR A 142 4.14 -7.61 -8.61
N LEU A 143 3.76 -8.17 -9.78
CA LEU A 143 3.58 -9.62 -9.92
C LEU A 143 4.89 -10.39 -9.79
N PRO A 144 6.00 -10.03 -10.47
CA PRO A 144 7.28 -10.69 -10.27
C PRO A 144 7.78 -10.63 -8.83
N ASP A 145 7.63 -9.49 -8.16
CA ASP A 145 8.02 -9.33 -6.77
C ASP A 145 7.22 -10.24 -5.83
N MET A 146 5.90 -10.29 -6.01
CA MET A 146 5.05 -11.19 -5.20
C MET A 146 5.46 -12.65 -5.36
N VAL A 147 5.77 -13.11 -6.57
CA VAL A 147 6.23 -14.49 -6.81
C VAL A 147 7.57 -14.74 -6.11
N ILE A 148 8.53 -13.83 -6.25
CA ILE A 148 9.84 -13.94 -5.58
C ILE A 148 9.66 -13.98 -4.07
N THR A 149 8.84 -13.11 -3.51
CA THR A 149 8.61 -13.02 -2.06
C THR A 149 7.89 -14.25 -1.52
N ILE A 150 6.94 -14.83 -2.26
CA ILE A 150 6.29 -16.11 -1.90
C ILE A 150 7.32 -17.24 -1.85
N ILE A 151 8.18 -17.35 -2.87
CA ILE A 151 9.22 -18.37 -2.91
C ILE A 151 10.21 -18.18 -1.75
N LEU A 152 10.63 -16.95 -1.48
CA LEU A 152 11.53 -16.63 -0.36
C LEU A 152 10.89 -16.98 0.98
N SER A 153 9.61 -16.72 1.17
CA SER A 153 8.88 -17.10 2.39
C SER A 153 8.86 -18.61 2.57
N ALA A 154 8.53 -19.35 1.53
CA ALA A 154 8.52 -20.82 1.57
C ALA A 154 9.90 -21.42 1.87
N VAL A 155 10.95 -20.91 1.21
CA VAL A 155 12.33 -21.36 1.41
C VAL A 155 12.84 -20.99 2.82
N SER A 156 12.58 -19.78 3.27
CA SER A 156 12.97 -19.31 4.60
C SER A 156 12.34 -20.18 5.70
N TYR A 157 11.08 -20.54 5.53
CA TYR A 157 10.40 -21.42 6.47
C TYR A 157 11.02 -22.83 6.49
N THR A 158 11.28 -23.44 5.35
CA THR A 158 11.85 -24.78 5.27
C THR A 158 13.26 -24.86 5.86
N HIS A 159 14.09 -23.82 5.66
CA HIS A 159 15.44 -23.80 6.20
C HIS A 159 15.54 -23.48 7.69
N LEU A 160 14.63 -22.67 8.23
CA LEU A 160 14.68 -22.26 9.64
C LEU A 160 13.86 -23.16 10.58
N THR A 161 12.93 -23.95 10.03
CA THR A 161 12.08 -24.84 10.83
C THR A 161 12.46 -26.31 10.73
N LEU A 162 13.41 -26.69 9.86
CA LEU A 162 13.99 -28.02 9.91
C LEU A 162 14.72 -28.17 11.25
N PRO A 163 14.29 -29.09 12.14
CA PRO A 163 15.05 -29.38 13.33
C PRO A 163 16.42 -29.88 12.89
N THR A 164 17.49 -29.25 13.35
CA THR A 164 18.81 -29.84 13.36
C THR A 164 18.71 -31.04 14.29
N ASN A 165 18.28 -32.20 13.75
CA ASN A 165 18.44 -33.45 14.43
C ASN A 165 19.93 -33.79 14.46
N SER A 166 20.58 -33.42 15.52
CA SER A 166 21.82 -33.98 16.00
C SER A 166 21.61 -34.57 17.36
#